data_d39278d609029a48707942504070cf4b
#
_entry.id   d39278d609029a48707942504070cf4b
#
_cell.length_a   1.000
_cell.length_b   1.000
_cell.length_c   1.000
_cell.angle_alpha   90.00
_cell.angle_beta   90.00
_cell.angle_gamma   90.00
#
_symmetry.space_group_name_H-M   'P 1'
#
loop_
_entity.id
_entity.type
_entity.pdbx_description
1 polymer ?
#
loop_
_entity_poly.entity_id
_entity_poly.type
_entity_poly.pdbx_seq_one_letter_code
_entity_poly.pdbx_strand_id
1 'polypeptide(L)'
;MGSDHPGPKFNSKKSALNRRNMLLGGTTLAAASAIATGASVQVAQAQQQPAASSGKKPNVLVIFGDDIGQSNISAYTFGLMGYKTPNIDRIAKEGLMFTDYYAEQSCTAGRSSFITGQSVIRTGLSKVGIPAATVGLQPEDITIAEALKPLGYATGQFGKNHLGDRNEYLPTVHGFDEFFGNLYHLNAEEEPENPDYPKDPAFKAKFGPRGVLRCKSTNVDDPTVDPRFGRVGKQTIEDTGPLNRKRMETIDDETTDAAIDFIKRQAQANKPFFCWMNTTRMHLYTHVRPSMRGQSGMPDNEYADGMIEHDGDVGKLLKTLDDLNIANDTVVLYTTDNGPHMNSWPDAAMTPFRSEKDTNWEGAFRVPCMIRWPGHIKPGTVTNDIFGSHDWFPTLLAAAGDTDVTNRLLQGWKIGDRTYRVHLDGYNQLPFLTGQQDKSARRAFIYFNDDSQLVAIRFDNWKLVFDEQKTAGTLDIWGEPFTARRLPLFFNLRMDPYERAQITSNEYYAWTLHRAFLIYGAQGIAAAFVATLKDFPPRQKPQSFNLDQIMDRLSHPAQSD
;
A
#
# COMPACT_ATOMS: atom_id res chain seq x y z
N MET A 1 -58.77 -6.40 49.00
CA MET A 1 -58.76 -4.92 49.06
C MET A 1 -57.91 -4.48 47.90
N GLY A 2 -58.57 -3.99 46.85
CA GLY A 2 -57.95 -3.50 45.63
C GLY A 2 -57.50 -2.05 45.79
N SER A 3 -56.54 -1.67 45.00
CA SER A 3 -56.31 -0.27 44.63
C SER A 3 -55.86 -0.21 43.18
N ASP A 4 -56.80 0.22 42.34
CA ASP A 4 -56.59 0.61 40.95
C ASP A 4 -55.74 1.87 40.86
N HIS A 5 -54.73 1.83 39.95
CA HIS A 5 -54.14 3.07 39.40
C HIS A 5 -54.15 3.03 37.87
N PRO A 6 -54.69 4.07 37.18
CA PRO A 6 -54.75 4.08 35.71
C PRO A 6 -53.43 4.55 35.10
N GLY A 7 -52.92 3.81 34.14
CA GLY A 7 -51.77 4.19 33.30
C GLY A 7 -52.17 5.17 32.18
N PRO A 8 -51.25 5.97 31.65
CA PRO A 8 -51.54 7.00 30.64
C PRO A 8 -51.76 6.39 29.25
N LYS A 9 -52.84 6.90 28.61
CA LYS A 9 -53.24 6.51 27.23
C LYS A 9 -52.30 7.21 26.23
N PHE A 10 -51.54 6.48 25.46
CA PHE A 10 -50.84 6.98 24.28
C PHE A 10 -51.76 7.00 23.06
N ASN A 11 -51.97 8.16 22.52
CA ASN A 11 -52.76 8.41 21.31
C ASN A 11 -51.87 8.18 20.08
N SER A 12 -52.04 7.06 19.37
CA SER A 12 -51.34 6.77 18.12
C SER A 12 -52.09 7.40 16.94
N LYS A 13 -51.56 8.50 16.41
CA LYS A 13 -51.96 8.98 15.09
C LYS A 13 -51.16 8.15 14.03
N LYS A 14 -51.80 7.22 13.38
CA LYS A 14 -51.31 6.58 12.17
C LYS A 14 -51.37 7.58 11.02
N SER A 15 -50.24 8.02 10.49
CA SER A 15 -50.16 8.64 9.17
C SER A 15 -49.92 7.53 8.12
N ALA A 16 -50.92 7.26 7.31
CA ALA A 16 -50.80 6.36 6.17
C ALA A 16 -50.02 7.06 5.05
N LEU A 17 -48.81 6.64 4.77
CA LEU A 17 -48.07 6.98 3.56
C LEU A 17 -48.55 6.12 2.40
N ASN A 18 -49.15 6.78 1.42
CA ASN A 18 -49.83 6.21 0.27
C ASN A 18 -48.80 5.71 -0.78
N ARG A 19 -48.82 4.41 -1.07
CA ARG A 19 -47.88 3.72 -2.00
C ARG A 19 -48.08 4.04 -3.50
N ARG A 20 -48.73 5.11 -3.87
CA ARG A 20 -49.15 5.35 -5.25
C ARG A 20 -48.43 6.42 -6.04
N ASN A 21 -47.38 7.08 -5.48
CA ASN A 21 -46.67 8.16 -6.17
C ASN A 21 -45.20 7.87 -6.55
N MET A 22 -44.86 6.63 -6.86
CA MET A 22 -43.51 6.23 -7.25
C MET A 22 -43.41 5.61 -8.64
N LEU A 23 -44.32 5.94 -9.53
CA LEU A 23 -44.24 5.54 -10.93
C LEU A 23 -44.88 6.65 -11.77
N LEU A 24 -44.04 7.50 -12.37
CA LEU A 24 -44.23 8.31 -13.58
C LEU A 24 -43.41 9.59 -13.50
N GLY A 25 -42.36 9.65 -14.27
CA GLY A 25 -41.53 10.86 -14.43
C GLY A 25 -40.30 10.60 -15.29
N GLY A 26 -40.49 10.02 -16.45
CA GLY A 26 -39.51 10.07 -17.52
C GLY A 26 -39.84 11.19 -18.48
N THR A 27 -38.76 11.81 -19.00
CA THR A 27 -38.65 12.64 -20.22
C THR A 27 -39.43 13.94 -20.30
N THR A 28 -38.70 15.07 -20.38
CA THR A 28 -38.56 15.85 -21.63
C THR A 28 -37.60 17.02 -21.47
N LEU A 29 -36.75 17.22 -22.49
CA LEU A 29 -35.99 18.45 -22.76
C LEU A 29 -36.96 19.60 -23.11
N ALA A 30 -36.59 20.85 -22.76
CA ALA A 30 -36.45 21.96 -23.71
C ALA A 30 -36.18 23.28 -23.03
N ALA A 31 -35.40 24.09 -23.68
CA ALA A 31 -34.90 25.40 -23.35
C ALA A 31 -36.00 26.47 -23.25
N ALA A 32 -35.76 27.48 -22.41
CA ALA A 32 -36.10 28.88 -22.73
C ALA A 32 -35.38 29.88 -21.78
N SER A 33 -34.69 30.80 -22.41
CA SER A 33 -34.06 31.98 -21.83
C SER A 33 -35.14 33.01 -21.38
N ALA A 34 -34.93 33.68 -20.24
CA ALA A 34 -35.45 35.05 -20.05
C ALA A 34 -34.70 35.75 -18.91
N ILE A 35 -34.33 36.96 -19.22
CA ILE A 35 -33.62 38.00 -18.51
C ILE A 35 -34.45 38.51 -17.31
N ALA A 36 -33.80 38.67 -16.16
CA ALA A 36 -34.24 39.67 -15.16
C ALA A 36 -33.04 40.20 -14.36
N THR A 37 -32.79 41.46 -14.49
CA THR A 37 -31.82 42.30 -13.80
C THR A 37 -32.19 42.45 -12.32
N GLY A 38 -31.24 42.18 -11.43
CA GLY A 38 -31.34 42.45 -10.00
C GLY A 38 -29.95 42.55 -9.35
N ALA A 39 -29.65 43.67 -8.75
CA ALA A 39 -28.37 44.12 -8.22
C ALA A 39 -27.71 43.10 -7.28
N SER A 40 -26.50 42.67 -7.64
CA SER A 40 -25.64 41.84 -6.83
C SER A 40 -24.79 42.67 -5.87
N VAL A 41 -24.97 42.45 -4.57
CA VAL A 41 -23.99 42.85 -3.55
C VAL A 41 -22.81 41.88 -3.68
N GLN A 42 -21.72 42.33 -4.25
CA GLN A 42 -20.46 41.60 -4.27
C GLN A 42 -19.83 41.63 -2.87
N VAL A 43 -19.93 40.50 -2.15
CA VAL A 43 -19.01 40.20 -1.07
C VAL A 43 -17.73 39.67 -1.76
N ALA A 44 -16.69 40.49 -1.76
CA ALA A 44 -15.37 40.09 -2.25
C ALA A 44 -14.80 38.97 -1.33
N GLN A 45 -15.05 37.74 -1.67
CA GLN A 45 -14.19 36.64 -1.22
C GLN A 45 -12.88 36.76 -1.99
N ALA A 46 -11.81 37.11 -1.26
CA ALA A 46 -10.45 36.99 -1.79
C ALA A 46 -10.22 35.51 -2.16
N GLN A 47 -10.40 35.17 -3.42
CA GLN A 47 -9.86 33.96 -4.01
C GLN A 47 -8.33 34.07 -3.91
N GLN A 48 -7.72 33.34 -2.98
CA GLN A 48 -6.32 33.04 -3.06
C GLN A 48 -6.12 32.29 -4.38
N GLN A 49 -5.57 32.98 -5.38
CA GLN A 49 -5.08 32.35 -6.59
C GLN A 49 -4.13 31.23 -6.17
N PRO A 50 -4.24 30.03 -6.75
CA PRO A 50 -3.22 29.01 -6.59
C PRO A 50 -1.89 29.65 -7.00
N ALA A 51 -0.87 29.57 -6.14
CA ALA A 51 0.46 30.02 -6.46
C ALA A 51 0.85 29.37 -7.80
N ALA A 52 1.22 30.20 -8.79
CA ALA A 52 1.68 29.70 -10.07
C ALA A 52 2.77 28.68 -9.80
N SER A 53 2.63 27.46 -10.30
CA SER A 53 3.63 26.43 -10.17
C SER A 53 4.94 26.99 -10.69
N SER A 54 6.00 26.90 -9.90
CA SER A 54 7.33 27.46 -10.22
C SER A 54 7.98 26.81 -11.46
N GLY A 55 7.29 25.99 -12.19
CA GLY A 55 7.83 25.18 -13.30
C GLY A 55 8.89 24.16 -12.86
N LYS A 56 9.21 24.12 -11.57
CA LYS A 56 10.19 23.21 -10.98
C LYS A 56 9.50 21.88 -10.66
N LYS A 57 10.11 20.77 -11.08
CA LYS A 57 9.63 19.43 -10.74
C LYS A 57 9.75 19.19 -9.24
N PRO A 58 8.72 18.67 -8.54
CA PRO A 58 8.80 18.42 -7.10
C PRO A 58 9.78 17.29 -6.80
N ASN A 59 10.41 17.34 -5.65
CA ASN A 59 11.01 16.16 -5.04
C ASN A 59 9.89 15.22 -4.56
N VAL A 60 10.20 13.94 -4.45
CA VAL A 60 9.27 12.92 -3.96
C VAL A 60 9.96 12.12 -2.87
N LEU A 61 9.47 12.20 -1.64
CA LEU A 61 9.84 11.37 -0.51
C LEU A 61 8.67 10.47 -0.15
N VAL A 62 8.85 9.16 -0.30
CA VAL A 62 7.86 8.16 0.10
C VAL A 62 8.42 7.39 1.29
N ILE A 63 7.65 7.32 2.36
CA ILE A 63 8.01 6.61 3.59
C ILE A 63 7.02 5.48 3.80
N PHE A 64 7.51 4.26 3.74
CA PHE A 64 6.75 3.05 4.07
C PHE A 64 7.14 2.55 5.45
N GLY A 65 6.14 2.30 6.31
CA GLY A 65 6.27 1.36 7.39
C GLY A 65 6.07 -0.08 6.90
N ASP A 66 6.16 -1.04 7.79
CA ASP A 66 5.93 -2.47 7.53
C ASP A 66 4.91 -2.98 8.54
N ASP A 67 3.79 -3.57 8.11
CA ASP A 67 2.75 -4.13 8.99
C ASP A 67 2.12 -3.11 9.97
N ILE A 68 1.87 -1.86 9.56
CA ILE A 68 1.31 -0.81 10.43
C ILE A 68 -0.19 -0.67 10.22
N GLY A 69 -0.97 -0.82 11.31
CA GLY A 69 -2.41 -0.58 11.29
C GLY A 69 -2.79 0.88 11.55
N GLN A 70 -4.01 1.28 11.15
CA GLN A 70 -4.51 2.63 11.43
C GLN A 70 -4.56 2.92 12.94
N SER A 71 -4.79 1.92 13.79
CA SER A 71 -4.82 2.11 15.24
C SER A 71 -3.47 2.57 15.80
N ASN A 72 -2.37 2.24 15.14
CA ASN A 72 -1.01 2.52 15.59
C ASN A 72 -0.55 3.95 15.30
N ILE A 73 -1.32 4.72 14.52
CA ILE A 73 -1.00 6.11 14.16
C ILE A 73 -1.94 7.05 14.90
N SER A 74 -1.37 7.96 15.71
CA SER A 74 -2.18 8.83 16.57
C SER A 74 -3.04 9.84 15.81
N ALA A 75 -2.72 10.20 14.57
CA ALA A 75 -3.58 11.00 13.72
C ALA A 75 -4.95 10.35 13.46
N TYR A 76 -5.04 9.01 13.40
CA TYR A 76 -6.31 8.29 13.23
C TYR A 76 -7.06 8.04 14.53
N THR A 77 -6.36 7.97 15.66
CA THR A 77 -6.92 7.41 16.92
C THR A 77 -6.71 8.29 18.14
N PHE A 78 -6.08 9.45 17.97
CA PHE A 78 -5.74 10.38 19.08
C PHE A 78 -4.84 9.77 20.16
N GLY A 79 -4.13 8.67 19.83
CA GLY A 79 -3.26 7.96 20.79
C GLY A 79 -3.97 6.84 21.57
N LEU A 80 -5.00 6.22 20.98
CA LEU A 80 -5.72 5.08 21.57
C LEU A 80 -4.79 3.95 22.04
N MET A 81 -3.66 3.74 21.33
CA MET A 81 -2.68 2.70 21.66
C MET A 81 -1.75 3.07 22.82
N GLY A 82 -1.97 4.21 23.50
CA GLY A 82 -1.20 4.64 24.67
C GLY A 82 0.05 5.47 24.34
N TYR A 83 0.51 5.51 23.11
CA TYR A 83 1.61 6.35 22.61
C TYR A 83 1.13 7.27 21.49
N LYS A 84 2.01 8.16 21.04
CA LYS A 84 1.73 9.09 19.95
C LYS A 84 2.83 9.05 18.89
N THR A 85 2.45 9.45 17.67
CA THR A 85 3.32 9.50 16.49
C THR A 85 3.36 10.93 15.92
N PRO A 86 3.90 11.92 16.67
CA PRO A 86 3.76 13.34 16.35
C PRO A 86 4.36 13.76 15.01
N ASN A 87 5.41 13.06 14.54
CA ASN A 87 6.05 13.37 13.26
C ASN A 87 5.23 12.84 12.08
N ILE A 88 4.67 11.64 12.21
CA ILE A 88 3.72 11.08 11.22
C ILE A 88 2.44 11.92 11.22
N ASP A 89 1.91 12.29 12.39
CA ASP A 89 0.72 13.15 12.54
C ASP A 89 0.93 14.53 11.88
N ARG A 90 2.17 15.04 11.85
CA ARG A 90 2.52 16.27 11.17
C ARG A 90 2.20 16.20 9.67
N ILE A 91 2.47 15.05 9.01
CA ILE A 91 2.17 14.85 7.58
C ILE A 91 0.66 14.97 7.35
N ALA A 92 -0.16 14.34 8.21
CA ALA A 92 -1.63 14.46 8.14
C ALA A 92 -2.11 15.89 8.37
N LYS A 93 -1.56 16.57 9.38
CA LYS A 93 -1.94 17.94 9.75
C LYS A 93 -1.60 18.96 8.67
N GLU A 94 -0.43 18.81 8.04
CA GLU A 94 0.06 19.71 6.99
C GLU A 94 -0.36 19.29 5.58
N GLY A 95 -1.12 18.18 5.45
CA GLY A 95 -1.55 17.62 4.19
C GLY A 95 -2.93 16.99 4.22
N LEU A 96 -3.08 15.86 3.56
CA LEU A 96 -4.33 15.10 3.43
C LEU A 96 -4.17 13.70 3.99
N MET A 97 -5.15 13.25 4.77
CA MET A 97 -5.25 11.91 5.36
C MET A 97 -6.38 11.11 4.69
N PHE A 98 -6.11 9.85 4.37
CA PHE A 98 -7.07 8.94 3.76
C PHE A 98 -7.65 7.99 4.82
N THR A 99 -8.96 7.82 4.84
CA THR A 99 -9.62 6.77 5.65
C THR A 99 -9.88 5.50 4.86
N ASP A 100 -9.87 5.59 3.52
CA ASP A 100 -10.18 4.51 2.58
C ASP A 100 -9.03 4.31 1.57
N TYR A 101 -7.81 4.18 2.11
CA TYR A 101 -6.64 3.82 1.32
C TYR A 101 -6.39 2.32 1.38
N TYR A 102 -6.14 1.72 0.22
CA TYR A 102 -5.95 0.29 0.04
C TYR A 102 -4.53 -0.02 -0.43
N ALA A 103 -3.82 -0.77 0.38
CA ALA A 103 -2.61 -1.49 -0.01
C ALA A 103 -2.97 -2.92 -0.47
N GLU A 104 -2.07 -3.88 -0.30
CA GLU A 104 -2.34 -5.27 -0.59
C GLU A 104 -2.33 -6.11 0.71
N GLN A 105 -2.58 -7.42 0.58
CA GLN A 105 -2.72 -8.30 1.73
C GLN A 105 -1.40 -8.61 2.44
N SER A 106 -0.23 -8.45 1.77
CA SER A 106 1.08 -8.79 2.35
C SER A 106 2.23 -7.94 1.75
N CYS A 107 3.43 -8.03 2.35
CA CYS A 107 4.55 -7.12 2.09
C CYS A 107 4.99 -7.10 0.62
N THR A 108 5.33 -8.25 0.04
CA THR A 108 5.76 -8.33 -1.37
C THR A 108 4.69 -7.78 -2.29
N ALA A 109 3.44 -8.12 -2.03
CA ALA A 109 2.28 -7.67 -2.79
C ALA A 109 2.13 -6.14 -2.73
N GLY A 110 2.10 -5.55 -1.53
CA GLY A 110 1.94 -4.10 -1.35
C GLY A 110 3.08 -3.29 -1.95
N ARG A 111 4.33 -3.76 -1.80
CA ARG A 111 5.50 -3.11 -2.39
C ARG A 111 5.50 -3.21 -3.91
N SER A 112 5.11 -4.36 -4.46
CA SER A 112 4.98 -4.57 -5.90
C SER A 112 3.91 -3.66 -6.50
N SER A 113 2.70 -3.64 -5.94
CA SER A 113 1.60 -2.83 -6.46
C SER A 113 1.90 -1.34 -6.42
N PHE A 114 2.59 -0.85 -5.38
CA PHE A 114 3.02 0.53 -5.28
C PHE A 114 4.04 0.89 -6.35
N ILE A 115 5.15 0.13 -6.43
CA ILE A 115 6.29 0.55 -7.26
C ILE A 115 6.06 0.34 -8.75
N THR A 116 5.16 -0.60 -9.14
CA THR A 116 4.84 -0.88 -10.55
C THR A 116 3.52 -0.28 -11.03
N GLY A 117 2.63 0.15 -10.12
CA GLY A 117 1.26 0.59 -10.47
C GLY A 117 0.38 -0.52 -11.05
N GLN A 118 0.81 -1.77 -10.95
CA GLN A 118 0.14 -2.95 -11.47
C GLN A 118 -0.47 -3.78 -10.33
N SER A 119 -1.60 -4.43 -10.60
CA SER A 119 -2.16 -5.45 -9.71
C SER A 119 -1.17 -6.61 -9.52
N VAL A 120 -1.14 -7.17 -8.33
CA VAL A 120 -0.25 -8.28 -7.93
C VAL A 120 -0.38 -9.51 -8.82
N ILE A 121 -1.56 -9.74 -9.42
CA ILE A 121 -1.76 -10.83 -10.37
C ILE A 121 -0.96 -10.65 -11.67
N ARG A 122 -0.68 -9.40 -12.09
CA ARG A 122 0.10 -9.13 -13.30
C ARG A 122 1.58 -9.41 -13.08
N THR A 123 2.12 -8.94 -11.95
CA THR A 123 3.53 -9.17 -11.60
C THR A 123 3.80 -10.58 -11.11
N GLY A 124 2.76 -11.30 -10.61
CA GLY A 124 2.91 -12.60 -9.93
C GLY A 124 3.55 -12.49 -8.55
N LEU A 125 3.62 -11.27 -7.99
CA LEU A 125 4.22 -10.98 -6.68
C LEU A 125 3.14 -10.87 -5.58
N SER A 126 2.18 -11.79 -5.57
CA SER A 126 1.08 -11.80 -4.59
C SER A 126 1.47 -12.44 -3.25
N LYS A 127 2.44 -13.35 -3.21
CA LYS A 127 2.90 -14.03 -1.99
C LYS A 127 4.25 -13.51 -1.54
N VAL A 128 4.49 -13.50 -0.22
CA VAL A 128 5.76 -13.03 0.37
C VAL A 128 6.95 -13.84 -0.15
N GLY A 129 8.00 -13.14 -0.54
CA GLY A 129 9.27 -13.76 -0.95
C GLY A 129 10.04 -14.28 0.27
N ILE A 130 10.62 -15.47 0.14
CA ILE A 130 11.52 -16.08 1.12
C ILE A 130 12.93 -16.20 0.54
N PRO A 131 13.96 -16.41 1.37
CA PRO A 131 15.32 -16.66 0.87
C PRO A 131 15.35 -17.82 -0.14
N ALA A 132 16.12 -17.64 -1.23
CA ALA A 132 16.24 -18.57 -2.35
C ALA A 132 14.96 -18.78 -3.20
N ALA A 133 13.93 -17.93 -3.04
CA ALA A 133 12.81 -17.92 -3.96
C ALA A 133 13.27 -17.51 -5.36
N THR A 134 12.73 -18.19 -6.39
CA THR A 134 13.02 -17.86 -7.79
C THR A 134 12.16 -16.74 -8.33
N VAL A 135 11.17 -16.29 -7.55
CA VAL A 135 10.20 -15.26 -7.89
C VAL A 135 10.73 -13.89 -7.48
N GLY A 136 10.61 -12.91 -8.35
CA GLY A 136 11.01 -11.52 -8.09
C GLY A 136 10.51 -10.56 -9.16
N LEU A 137 10.87 -9.29 -9.03
CA LEU A 137 10.47 -8.25 -9.97
C LEU A 137 11.10 -8.51 -11.35
N GLN A 138 10.25 -8.70 -12.36
CA GLN A 138 10.71 -9.07 -13.69
C GLN A 138 11.16 -7.83 -14.48
N PRO A 139 12.11 -7.97 -15.41
CA PRO A 139 12.63 -6.84 -16.18
C PRO A 139 11.59 -6.17 -17.11
N GLU A 140 10.46 -6.82 -17.36
CA GLU A 140 9.32 -6.27 -18.11
C GLU A 140 8.42 -5.36 -17.26
N ASP A 141 8.50 -5.47 -15.93
CA ASP A 141 7.70 -4.68 -15.01
C ASP A 141 8.41 -3.36 -14.72
N ILE A 142 7.89 -2.27 -15.29
CA ILE A 142 8.43 -0.93 -15.07
C ILE A 142 8.17 -0.46 -13.63
N THR A 143 9.12 0.25 -13.04
CA THR A 143 8.99 0.90 -11.74
C THR A 143 8.76 2.40 -11.88
N ILE A 144 8.23 3.04 -10.81
CA ILE A 144 8.18 4.51 -10.70
C ILE A 144 9.58 5.10 -10.91
N ALA A 145 10.63 4.46 -10.38
CA ALA A 145 12.00 4.92 -10.52
C ALA A 145 12.44 4.95 -12.00
N GLU A 146 12.21 3.86 -12.75
CA GLU A 146 12.51 3.81 -14.19
C GLU A 146 11.73 4.87 -14.98
N ALA A 147 10.45 5.06 -14.66
CA ALA A 147 9.60 6.03 -15.32
C ALA A 147 9.99 7.50 -15.04
N LEU A 148 10.58 7.79 -13.88
CA LEU A 148 11.06 9.12 -13.50
C LEU A 148 12.45 9.48 -14.09
N LYS A 149 13.25 8.48 -14.50
CA LYS A 149 14.59 8.74 -15.09
C LYS A 149 14.57 9.67 -16.30
N PRO A 150 13.69 9.45 -17.32
CA PRO A 150 13.61 10.36 -18.48
C PRO A 150 13.21 11.78 -18.09
N LEU A 151 12.59 11.96 -16.93
CA LEU A 151 12.21 13.25 -16.38
C LEU A 151 13.34 13.93 -15.60
N GLY A 152 14.52 13.29 -15.50
CA GLY A 152 15.73 13.85 -14.88
C GLY A 152 15.85 13.64 -13.38
N TYR A 153 15.04 12.76 -12.78
CA TYR A 153 15.11 12.46 -11.36
C TYR A 153 16.35 11.63 -10.99
N ALA A 154 16.93 11.94 -9.85
CA ALA A 154 17.76 10.99 -9.11
C ALA A 154 16.86 10.07 -8.28
N THR A 155 17.24 8.79 -8.12
CA THR A 155 16.39 7.78 -7.52
C THR A 155 17.14 6.98 -6.49
N GLY A 156 16.62 6.87 -5.27
CA GLY A 156 17.20 6.10 -4.18
C GLY A 156 16.15 5.28 -3.44
N GLN A 157 16.50 4.05 -3.10
CA GLN A 157 15.69 3.19 -2.23
C GLN A 157 16.50 2.78 -1.01
N PHE A 158 15.92 2.92 0.17
CA PHE A 158 16.60 2.66 1.45
C PHE A 158 15.69 1.83 2.35
N GLY A 159 16.24 0.78 2.98
CA GLY A 159 15.52 -0.18 3.81
C GLY A 159 15.02 -1.39 3.05
N LYS A 160 13.91 -2.00 3.50
CA LYS A 160 13.39 -3.26 2.98
C LYS A 160 12.91 -3.16 1.53
N ASN A 161 13.44 -4.06 0.64
CA ASN A 161 12.97 -4.17 -0.75
C ASN A 161 11.84 -5.19 -0.91
N HIS A 162 12.08 -6.45 -0.58
CA HIS A 162 11.15 -7.60 -0.60
C HIS A 162 10.54 -7.94 -1.97
N LEU A 163 11.27 -7.66 -3.07
CA LEU A 163 10.83 -7.94 -4.45
C LEU A 163 11.74 -8.96 -5.16
N GLY A 164 12.36 -9.86 -4.39
CA GLY A 164 13.28 -10.90 -4.85
C GLY A 164 14.72 -10.66 -4.43
N ASP A 165 15.53 -11.74 -4.37
CA ASP A 165 16.90 -11.71 -3.86
C ASP A 165 17.98 -11.93 -4.92
N ARG A 166 17.61 -12.26 -6.16
CA ARG A 166 18.55 -12.40 -7.27
C ARG A 166 19.05 -11.03 -7.73
N ASN A 167 20.24 -11.01 -8.32
CA ASN A 167 20.87 -9.77 -8.79
C ASN A 167 20.01 -9.02 -9.81
N GLU A 168 19.31 -9.78 -10.68
CA GLU A 168 18.38 -9.23 -11.67
C GLU A 168 17.10 -8.61 -11.09
N TYR A 169 16.81 -8.82 -9.80
CA TYR A 169 15.63 -8.28 -9.10
C TYR A 169 15.96 -7.09 -8.19
N LEU A 170 17.26 -6.73 -8.07
CA LEU A 170 17.68 -5.65 -7.18
C LEU A 170 17.23 -4.26 -7.70
N PRO A 171 16.96 -3.31 -6.82
CA PRO A 171 16.47 -1.98 -7.19
C PRO A 171 17.35 -1.27 -8.22
N THR A 172 18.66 -1.45 -8.17
CA THR A 172 19.62 -0.76 -9.03
C THR A 172 19.62 -1.21 -10.50
N VAL A 173 18.98 -2.32 -10.84
CA VAL A 173 18.68 -2.72 -12.23
C VAL A 173 17.22 -2.46 -12.62
N HIS A 174 16.43 -1.90 -11.68
CA HIS A 174 15.05 -1.47 -11.85
C HIS A 174 14.89 0.06 -11.61
N GLY A 175 15.86 0.84 -12.08
CA GLY A 175 15.76 2.29 -12.17
C GLY A 175 16.27 3.09 -10.97
N PHE A 176 16.62 2.47 -9.85
CA PHE A 176 17.23 3.18 -8.73
C PHE A 176 18.72 3.43 -8.96
N ASP A 177 19.20 4.63 -8.67
CA ASP A 177 20.65 4.95 -8.72
C ASP A 177 21.38 4.31 -7.55
N GLU A 178 20.72 4.25 -6.39
CA GLU A 178 21.28 3.72 -5.14
C GLU A 178 20.25 2.87 -4.40
N PHE A 179 20.74 1.80 -3.77
CA PHE A 179 20.00 0.98 -2.84
C PHE A 179 20.86 0.66 -1.62
N PHE A 180 20.29 0.79 -0.41
CA PHE A 180 20.89 0.28 0.81
C PHE A 180 19.81 -0.31 1.72
N GLY A 181 19.82 -1.63 1.93
CA GLY A 181 18.78 -2.28 2.72
C GLY A 181 18.80 -3.81 2.64
N ASN A 182 17.79 -4.41 3.26
CA ASN A 182 17.56 -5.85 3.31
C ASN A 182 16.51 -6.30 2.28
N LEU A 183 16.45 -7.61 2.05
CA LEU A 183 15.64 -8.18 0.97
C LEU A 183 14.44 -9.01 1.45
N TYR A 184 14.31 -9.28 2.75
CA TYR A 184 13.29 -10.15 3.30
C TYR A 184 12.60 -9.54 4.52
N HIS A 185 11.62 -10.25 5.06
CA HIS A 185 11.00 -9.99 6.36
C HIS A 185 11.93 -10.38 7.52
N LEU A 186 11.72 -9.77 8.70
CA LEU A 186 12.66 -9.89 9.81
C LEU A 186 12.79 -11.31 10.35
N ASN A 187 11.71 -12.11 10.39
CA ASN A 187 11.81 -13.49 10.84
C ASN A 187 12.74 -14.34 9.95
N ALA A 188 12.73 -14.16 8.61
CA ALA A 188 13.68 -14.87 7.74
C ALA A 188 15.13 -14.40 7.96
N GLU A 189 15.35 -13.13 8.24
CA GLU A 189 16.67 -12.59 8.56
C GLU A 189 17.22 -13.16 9.87
N GLU A 190 16.33 -13.46 10.83
CA GLU A 190 16.68 -13.98 12.15
C GLU A 190 16.87 -15.51 12.20
N GLU A 191 16.32 -16.26 11.24
CA GLU A 191 16.39 -17.73 11.19
C GLU A 191 17.79 -18.32 11.44
N PRO A 192 18.90 -17.76 10.91
CA PRO A 192 20.25 -18.29 11.15
C PRO A 192 20.70 -18.27 12.62
N GLU A 193 20.03 -17.49 13.47
CA GLU A 193 20.31 -17.44 14.91
C GLU A 193 19.48 -18.45 15.72
N ASN A 194 18.53 -19.16 15.06
CA ASN A 194 17.74 -20.20 15.71
C ASN A 194 18.63 -21.40 16.07
N PRO A 195 18.52 -21.99 17.27
CA PRO A 195 19.27 -23.18 17.68
C PRO A 195 19.11 -24.37 16.74
N ASP A 196 17.93 -24.53 16.14
CA ASP A 196 17.59 -25.62 15.22
C ASP A 196 18.01 -25.36 13.77
N TYR A 197 18.50 -24.15 13.46
CA TYR A 197 18.96 -23.83 12.11
C TYR A 197 20.12 -24.75 11.70
N PRO A 198 20.10 -25.34 10.47
CA PRO A 198 21.15 -26.25 10.03
C PRO A 198 22.54 -25.64 10.14
N LYS A 199 23.47 -26.37 10.78
CA LYS A 199 24.84 -25.87 11.00
C LYS A 199 25.77 -26.11 9.80
N ASP A 200 25.29 -26.80 8.77
CA ASP A 200 26.01 -26.98 7.50
C ASP A 200 26.16 -25.66 6.76
N PRO A 201 27.37 -25.16 6.52
CA PRO A 201 27.59 -23.95 5.75
C PRO A 201 26.99 -23.99 4.34
N ALA A 202 26.91 -25.15 3.71
CA ALA A 202 26.33 -25.32 2.39
C ALA A 202 24.82 -25.05 2.39
N PHE A 203 24.11 -25.40 3.48
CA PHE A 203 22.71 -25.07 3.65
C PHE A 203 22.52 -23.56 3.70
N LYS A 204 23.30 -22.86 4.54
CA LYS A 204 23.24 -21.40 4.64
C LYS A 204 23.57 -20.71 3.32
N ALA A 205 24.60 -21.17 2.63
CA ALA A 205 24.99 -20.64 1.32
C ALA A 205 23.87 -20.76 0.27
N LYS A 206 23.09 -21.85 0.35
CA LYS A 206 22.02 -22.15 -0.62
C LYS A 206 20.68 -21.52 -0.25
N PHE A 207 20.29 -21.51 1.02
CA PHE A 207 18.93 -21.18 1.48
C PHE A 207 18.89 -20.05 2.52
N GLY A 208 20.02 -19.63 3.10
CA GLY A 208 20.03 -18.57 4.10
C GLY A 208 19.70 -17.19 3.53
N PRO A 209 19.26 -16.23 4.36
CA PRO A 209 19.04 -14.87 3.91
C PRO A 209 20.36 -14.24 3.42
N ARG A 210 20.26 -13.42 2.38
CA ARG A 210 21.33 -12.55 1.90
C ARG A 210 21.50 -11.40 2.90
N GLY A 211 22.72 -10.87 3.07
CA GLY A 211 22.97 -9.77 3.98
C GLY A 211 22.33 -8.45 3.53
N VAL A 212 22.50 -7.43 4.35
CA VAL A 212 22.12 -6.06 4.00
C VAL A 212 23.02 -5.58 2.86
N LEU A 213 22.42 -5.20 1.74
CA LEU A 213 23.14 -4.84 0.53
C LEU A 213 23.28 -3.34 0.37
N ARG A 214 24.45 -2.91 -0.12
CA ARG A 214 24.68 -1.57 -0.67
C ARG A 214 24.95 -1.70 -2.15
N CYS A 215 24.06 -1.16 -2.97
CA CYS A 215 24.15 -1.27 -4.42
C CYS A 215 24.16 0.11 -5.07
N LYS A 216 24.83 0.22 -6.23
CA LYS A 216 24.79 1.40 -7.09
C LYS A 216 24.61 0.98 -8.53
N SER A 217 23.75 1.66 -9.27
CA SER A 217 23.63 1.47 -10.71
C SER A 217 24.90 1.95 -11.42
N THR A 218 25.28 1.28 -12.50
CA THR A 218 26.45 1.65 -13.32
C THR A 218 26.10 1.60 -14.81
N ASN A 219 26.92 2.26 -15.64
CA ASN A 219 26.85 2.10 -17.09
C ASN A 219 27.71 0.93 -17.60
N VAL A 220 28.54 0.37 -16.73
CA VAL A 220 29.41 -0.76 -17.04
C VAL A 220 28.67 -2.06 -16.67
N ASP A 221 28.57 -2.96 -17.62
CA ASP A 221 27.96 -4.26 -17.43
C ASP A 221 28.97 -5.24 -16.84
N ASP A 222 28.70 -5.77 -15.65
CA ASP A 222 29.47 -6.81 -15.01
C ASP A 222 28.94 -8.19 -15.42
N PRO A 223 29.67 -8.99 -16.20
CA PRO A 223 29.23 -10.29 -16.68
C PRO A 223 29.28 -11.40 -15.61
N THR A 224 29.79 -11.12 -14.41
CA THR A 224 29.92 -12.11 -13.34
C THR A 224 28.57 -12.73 -13.02
N VAL A 225 28.54 -14.06 -12.94
CA VAL A 225 27.35 -14.84 -12.59
C VAL A 225 27.59 -15.53 -11.25
N ASP A 226 26.82 -15.12 -10.25
CA ASP A 226 26.76 -15.85 -8.98
C ASP A 226 25.87 -17.10 -9.16
N PRO A 227 26.31 -18.29 -8.68
CA PRO A 227 25.55 -19.53 -8.84
C PRO A 227 24.15 -19.49 -8.24
N ARG A 228 23.93 -18.69 -7.19
CA ARG A 228 22.65 -18.54 -6.51
C ARG A 228 21.90 -17.28 -6.95
N PHE A 229 22.61 -16.16 -7.02
CA PHE A 229 21.98 -14.86 -7.21
C PHE A 229 21.97 -14.37 -8.65
N GLY A 230 22.56 -15.14 -9.58
CA GLY A 230 22.53 -14.80 -11.01
C GLY A 230 23.53 -13.72 -11.41
N ARG A 231 23.30 -13.12 -12.59
CA ARG A 231 24.20 -12.14 -13.19
C ARG A 231 24.16 -10.79 -12.45
N VAL A 232 25.34 -10.20 -12.22
CA VAL A 232 25.47 -8.89 -11.59
C VAL A 232 24.88 -7.79 -12.47
N GLY A 233 25.25 -7.72 -13.74
CA GLY A 233 24.69 -6.73 -14.68
C GLY A 233 25.22 -5.30 -14.47
N LYS A 234 24.40 -4.29 -14.77
CA LYS A 234 24.78 -2.86 -14.70
C LYS A 234 24.66 -2.30 -13.26
N GLN A 235 25.31 -2.93 -12.30
CA GLN A 235 25.32 -2.48 -10.91
C GLN A 235 26.59 -2.90 -10.17
N THR A 236 26.88 -2.28 -9.05
CA THR A 236 27.81 -2.77 -8.03
C THR A 236 27.02 -3.27 -6.83
N ILE A 237 27.47 -4.35 -6.21
CA ILE A 237 26.79 -4.98 -5.07
C ILE A 237 27.83 -5.20 -3.97
N GLU A 238 27.59 -4.63 -2.80
CA GLU A 238 28.35 -4.85 -1.57
C GLU A 238 27.45 -5.50 -0.55
N ASP A 239 27.78 -6.70 -0.07
CA ASP A 239 27.13 -7.30 1.09
C ASP A 239 27.79 -6.76 2.36
N THR A 240 27.03 -5.96 3.13
CA THR A 240 27.53 -5.31 4.36
C THR A 240 27.37 -6.18 5.61
N GLY A 241 27.00 -7.44 5.42
CA GLY A 241 26.81 -8.43 6.48
C GLY A 241 25.34 -8.68 6.84
N PRO A 242 25.09 -9.71 7.68
CA PRO A 242 23.75 -10.18 7.98
C PRO A 242 22.93 -9.15 8.79
N LEU A 243 21.61 -9.18 8.60
CA LEU A 243 20.65 -8.51 9.46
C LEU A 243 20.23 -9.44 10.59
N ASN A 244 21.12 -9.61 11.57
CA ASN A 244 20.85 -10.39 12.80
C ASN A 244 20.08 -9.55 13.81
N ARG A 245 19.60 -10.18 14.91
CA ARG A 245 18.85 -9.52 16.00
C ARG A 245 19.54 -8.25 16.50
N LYS A 246 20.86 -8.29 16.66
CA LYS A 246 21.62 -7.13 17.16
C LYS A 246 21.62 -5.96 16.18
N ARG A 247 21.75 -6.23 14.88
CA ARG A 247 21.69 -5.19 13.85
C ARG A 247 20.26 -4.68 13.62
N MET A 248 19.24 -5.50 13.87
CA MET A 248 17.83 -5.06 13.81
C MET A 248 17.53 -3.91 14.78
N GLU A 249 18.26 -3.80 15.89
CA GLU A 249 18.13 -2.68 16.81
C GLU A 249 18.47 -1.30 16.17
N THR A 250 19.25 -1.27 15.09
CA THR A 250 19.79 -0.01 14.50
C THR A 250 19.64 0.10 12.99
N ILE A 251 19.16 -0.91 12.30
CA ILE A 251 19.14 -0.92 10.83
C ILE A 251 18.31 0.22 10.23
N ASP A 252 17.22 0.61 10.89
CA ASP A 252 16.38 1.70 10.37
C ASP A 252 17.06 3.06 10.55
N ASP A 253 17.91 3.25 11.57
CA ASP A 253 18.81 4.41 11.63
C ASP A 253 19.83 4.40 10.48
N GLU A 254 20.49 3.24 10.23
CA GLU A 254 21.48 3.12 9.14
C GLU A 254 20.87 3.50 7.79
N THR A 255 19.66 3.00 7.50
CA THR A 255 18.96 3.25 6.22
C THR A 255 18.37 4.66 6.16
N THR A 256 17.88 5.21 7.28
CA THR A 256 17.42 6.61 7.38
C THR A 256 18.57 7.59 7.15
N ASP A 257 19.72 7.35 7.75
CA ASP A 257 20.92 8.19 7.56
C ASP A 257 21.40 8.15 6.11
N ALA A 258 21.35 6.98 5.46
CA ALA A 258 21.67 6.85 4.03
C ALA A 258 20.66 7.59 3.14
N ALA A 259 19.37 7.54 3.46
CA ALA A 259 18.34 8.31 2.77
C ALA A 259 18.55 9.83 2.94
N ILE A 260 18.89 10.28 4.14
CA ILE A 260 19.19 11.68 4.44
C ILE A 260 20.43 12.15 3.66
N ASP A 261 21.49 11.33 3.60
CA ASP A 261 22.68 11.65 2.81
C ASP A 261 22.33 11.79 1.31
N PHE A 262 21.55 10.85 0.77
CA PHE A 262 21.05 10.93 -0.60
C PHE A 262 20.26 12.24 -0.84
N ILE A 263 19.29 12.57 0.02
CA ILE A 263 18.48 13.79 -0.08
C ILE A 263 19.36 15.03 -0.08
N LYS A 264 20.33 15.12 0.84
CA LYS A 264 21.28 16.25 0.94
C LYS A 264 22.10 16.43 -0.33
N ARG A 265 22.65 15.33 -0.88
CA ARG A 265 23.43 15.37 -2.13
C ARG A 265 22.59 15.84 -3.32
N GLN A 266 21.34 15.37 -3.45
CA GLN A 266 20.48 15.77 -4.56
C GLN A 266 20.01 17.23 -4.42
N ALA A 267 19.70 17.69 -3.20
CA ALA A 267 19.35 19.08 -2.94
C ALA A 267 20.52 20.03 -3.28
N GLN A 268 21.74 19.69 -2.89
CA GLN A 268 22.96 20.47 -3.24
C GLN A 268 23.21 20.51 -4.76
N ALA A 269 22.87 19.42 -5.46
CA ALA A 269 22.98 19.33 -6.92
C ALA A 269 21.82 20.01 -7.66
N ASN A 270 20.82 20.57 -6.96
CA ASN A 270 19.57 21.08 -7.52
C ASN A 270 18.88 20.06 -8.45
N LYS A 271 18.97 18.78 -8.14
CA LYS A 271 18.39 17.70 -8.93
C LYS A 271 17.12 17.18 -8.24
N PRO A 272 15.98 17.09 -8.94
CA PRO A 272 14.78 16.49 -8.35
C PRO A 272 15.05 15.02 -8.02
N PHE A 273 14.49 14.54 -6.92
CA PHE A 273 14.72 13.17 -6.48
C PHE A 273 13.42 12.42 -6.18
N PHE A 274 13.49 11.11 -6.34
CA PHE A 274 12.57 10.13 -5.80
C PHE A 274 13.32 9.29 -4.77
N CYS A 275 12.97 9.45 -3.51
CA CYS A 275 13.49 8.68 -2.38
C CYS A 275 12.39 7.78 -1.83
N TRP A 276 12.57 6.46 -1.91
CA TRP A 276 11.65 5.48 -1.32
C TRP A 276 12.30 4.89 -0.06
N MET A 277 11.90 5.40 1.09
CA MET A 277 12.36 4.95 2.41
C MET A 277 11.42 3.89 2.95
N ASN A 278 11.93 2.69 3.20
CA ASN A 278 11.22 1.52 3.64
C ASN A 278 11.80 1.03 4.96
N THR A 279 11.25 1.45 6.08
CA THR A 279 11.72 0.90 7.35
C THR A 279 11.42 -0.60 7.44
N THR A 280 12.24 -1.34 8.18
CA THR A 280 11.99 -2.76 8.49
C THR A 280 10.97 -2.93 9.60
N ARG A 281 10.85 -1.89 10.44
CA ARG A 281 9.80 -1.78 11.46
C ARG A 281 8.47 -1.47 10.77
N MET A 282 7.34 -2.06 11.11
CA MET A 282 7.06 -2.75 12.39
C MET A 282 6.74 -4.24 12.15
N HIS A 283 7.43 -4.89 11.26
CA HIS A 283 7.24 -6.34 11.06
C HIS A 283 7.43 -7.09 12.39
N LEU A 284 6.72 -8.20 12.57
CA LEU A 284 6.98 -9.09 13.71
C LEU A 284 8.48 -9.49 13.71
N TYR A 285 9.07 -9.79 14.87
CA TYR A 285 10.50 -9.91 15.09
C TYR A 285 11.27 -8.56 15.02
N THR A 286 10.58 -7.43 15.16
CA THR A 286 11.23 -6.15 15.42
C THR A 286 11.99 -6.21 16.76
N HIS A 287 13.22 -5.68 16.78
CA HIS A 287 14.02 -5.50 17.97
C HIS A 287 14.36 -4.03 18.17
N VAL A 288 14.12 -3.52 19.37
CA VAL A 288 14.46 -2.14 19.73
C VAL A 288 15.72 -2.11 20.59
N ARG A 289 16.49 -1.03 20.45
CA ARG A 289 17.67 -0.84 21.28
C ARG A 289 17.29 -0.72 22.77
N PRO A 290 18.17 -1.13 23.72
CA PRO A 290 17.87 -1.10 25.15
C PRO A 290 17.41 0.26 25.68
N SER A 291 17.87 1.38 25.09
CA SER A 291 17.48 2.74 25.47
C SER A 291 16.03 3.10 25.10
N MET A 292 15.43 2.36 24.18
CA MET A 292 14.05 2.59 23.74
C MET A 292 13.03 1.73 24.47
N ARG A 293 13.47 0.67 25.14
CA ARG A 293 12.57 -0.22 25.86
C ARG A 293 11.82 0.52 26.97
N GLY A 294 10.50 0.37 26.98
CA GLY A 294 9.60 1.02 27.93
C GLY A 294 9.28 2.49 27.63
N GLN A 295 9.74 3.07 26.49
CA GLN A 295 9.42 4.46 26.13
C GLN A 295 7.95 4.67 25.79
N SER A 296 7.24 3.63 25.39
CA SER A 296 5.79 3.66 25.19
C SER A 296 4.99 3.70 26.50
N GLY A 297 5.64 3.42 27.64
CA GLY A 297 4.99 3.21 28.94
C GLY A 297 4.34 1.83 29.09
N MET A 298 4.47 0.95 28.09
CA MET A 298 3.98 -0.43 28.12
C MET A 298 5.16 -1.38 28.38
N PRO A 299 5.17 -2.15 29.47
CA PRO A 299 6.23 -3.11 29.74
C PRO A 299 6.20 -4.24 28.69
N ASP A 300 7.38 -4.71 28.31
CA ASP A 300 7.57 -5.85 27.39
C ASP A 300 6.80 -5.74 26.07
N ASN A 301 6.70 -4.52 25.51
CA ASN A 301 6.05 -4.28 24.22
C ASN A 301 7.02 -3.57 23.27
N GLU A 302 7.82 -4.37 22.56
CA GLU A 302 8.80 -3.87 21.59
C GLU A 302 8.13 -3.23 20.37
N TYR A 303 6.92 -3.67 20.01
CA TYR A 303 6.16 -3.04 18.93
C TYR A 303 5.84 -1.56 19.24
N ALA A 304 5.30 -1.28 20.42
CA ALA A 304 4.95 0.09 20.80
C ALA A 304 6.19 1.00 20.92
N ASP A 305 7.27 0.48 21.51
CA ASP A 305 8.55 1.20 21.59
C ASP A 305 9.16 1.42 20.20
N GLY A 306 9.08 0.43 19.32
CA GLY A 306 9.50 0.50 17.94
C GLY A 306 8.70 1.51 17.10
N MET A 307 7.40 1.69 17.39
CA MET A 307 6.59 2.74 16.75
C MET A 307 7.07 4.15 17.11
N ILE A 308 7.56 4.35 18.35
CA ILE A 308 8.16 5.64 18.76
C ILE A 308 9.49 5.88 18.03
N GLU A 309 10.33 4.84 17.88
CA GLU A 309 11.56 4.95 17.08
C GLU A 309 11.25 5.25 15.61
N HIS A 310 10.30 4.51 15.02
CA HIS A 310 9.87 4.73 13.64
C HIS A 310 9.36 6.17 13.41
N ASP A 311 8.53 6.69 14.31
CA ASP A 311 8.09 8.09 14.26
C ASP A 311 9.27 9.07 14.35
N GLY A 312 10.29 8.73 15.16
CA GLY A 312 11.52 9.49 15.26
C GLY A 312 12.30 9.54 13.94
N ASP A 313 12.38 8.42 13.21
CA ASP A 313 13.03 8.36 11.89
C ASP A 313 12.27 9.20 10.85
N VAL A 314 10.94 9.15 10.85
CA VAL A 314 10.12 10.07 10.06
C VAL A 314 10.43 11.53 10.41
N GLY A 315 10.58 11.82 11.71
CA GLY A 315 10.96 13.16 12.19
C GLY A 315 12.31 13.64 11.66
N LYS A 316 13.34 12.77 11.60
CA LYS A 316 14.66 13.09 11.03
C LYS A 316 14.55 13.44 9.54
N LEU A 317 13.76 12.68 8.78
CA LEU A 317 13.53 12.93 7.35
C LEU A 317 12.83 14.27 7.12
N LEU A 318 11.72 14.53 7.84
CA LEU A 318 10.99 15.80 7.73
C LEU A 318 11.85 17.01 8.12
N LYS A 319 12.61 16.89 9.22
CA LYS A 319 13.55 17.93 9.64
C LYS A 319 14.61 18.19 8.58
N THR A 320 15.10 17.16 7.89
CA THR A 320 16.08 17.33 6.81
C THR A 320 15.51 18.18 5.67
N LEU A 321 14.25 17.96 5.29
CA LEU A 321 13.60 18.78 4.26
C LEU A 321 13.43 20.25 4.72
N ASP A 322 13.10 20.47 6.00
CA ASP A 322 12.99 21.80 6.58
C ASP A 322 14.36 22.52 6.62
N ASP A 323 15.41 21.86 7.12
CA ASP A 323 16.76 22.40 7.22
C ASP A 323 17.36 22.78 5.85
N LEU A 324 17.01 22.03 4.81
CA LEU A 324 17.43 22.29 3.43
C LEU A 324 16.54 23.30 2.70
N ASN A 325 15.48 23.80 3.34
CA ASN A 325 14.47 24.69 2.73
C ASN A 325 13.83 24.13 1.45
N ILE A 326 13.64 22.81 1.35
CA ILE A 326 13.00 22.13 0.21
C ILE A 326 11.66 21.51 0.56
N ALA A 327 11.16 21.71 1.78
CA ALA A 327 9.93 21.11 2.27
C ALA A 327 8.71 21.49 1.41
N ASN A 328 8.64 22.72 0.89
CA ASN A 328 7.54 23.19 0.02
C ASN A 328 7.65 22.64 -1.40
N ASP A 329 8.82 22.27 -1.85
CA ASP A 329 9.09 21.69 -3.17
C ASP A 329 9.08 20.15 -3.14
N THR A 330 8.62 19.53 -2.04
CA THR A 330 8.67 18.09 -1.83
C THR A 330 7.29 17.51 -1.55
N VAL A 331 6.88 16.54 -2.37
CA VAL A 331 5.78 15.63 -2.05
C VAL A 331 6.27 14.65 -1.01
N VAL A 332 5.63 14.61 0.15
CA VAL A 332 5.90 13.62 1.21
C VAL A 332 4.68 12.71 1.33
N LEU A 333 4.87 11.43 1.05
CA LEU A 333 3.88 10.37 1.19
C LEU A 333 4.30 9.43 2.34
N TYR A 334 3.40 9.19 3.28
CA TYR A 334 3.54 8.16 4.32
C TYR A 334 2.46 7.11 4.16
N THR A 335 2.84 5.83 4.18
CA THR A 335 1.91 4.69 4.17
C THR A 335 2.62 3.42 4.67
N THR A 336 1.98 2.27 4.50
CA THR A 336 2.53 0.93 4.76
C THR A 336 2.18 0.00 3.59
N ASP A 337 2.82 -1.15 3.54
CA ASP A 337 2.66 -2.14 2.47
C ASP A 337 1.39 -2.99 2.58
N ASN A 338 0.94 -3.28 3.80
CA ASN A 338 -0.25 -4.08 4.12
C ASN A 338 -0.77 -3.76 5.52
N GLY A 339 -1.91 -4.34 5.87
CA GLY A 339 -2.45 -4.27 7.23
C GLY A 339 -1.55 -4.96 8.26
N PRO A 340 -1.83 -4.77 9.57
CA PRO A 340 -0.97 -5.23 10.63
C PRO A 340 -1.02 -6.74 10.83
N HIS A 341 0.04 -7.29 11.41
CA HIS A 341 0.07 -8.60 12.05
C HIS A 341 -0.42 -8.44 13.50
N MET A 342 -1.57 -9.04 13.84
CA MET A 342 -2.13 -8.98 15.19
C MET A 342 -1.88 -10.27 15.99
N ASN A 343 -1.46 -11.33 15.32
CA ASN A 343 -1.33 -12.67 15.90
C ASN A 343 -0.15 -12.81 16.89
N SER A 344 0.74 -11.84 16.96
CA SER A 344 1.83 -11.82 17.95
C SER A 344 1.43 -11.14 19.28
N TRP A 345 0.12 -10.76 19.45
CA TRP A 345 -0.35 -10.14 20.69
C TRP A 345 0.17 -10.91 21.95
N PRO A 346 0.60 -10.20 23.03
CA PRO A 346 0.39 -8.79 23.34
C PRO A 346 1.38 -7.80 22.68
N ASP A 347 2.47 -8.26 22.10
CA ASP A 347 3.45 -7.44 21.41
C ASP A 347 3.12 -7.38 19.90
N ALA A 348 2.10 -6.59 19.56
CA ALA A 348 1.50 -6.60 18.23
C ALA A 348 0.97 -5.25 17.75
N ALA A 349 0.86 -5.12 16.45
CA ALA A 349 0.11 -4.07 15.79
C ALA A 349 -1.40 -4.24 15.98
N MET A 350 -2.16 -3.17 15.68
CA MET A 350 -3.61 -3.19 15.75
C MET A 350 -4.27 -2.38 14.62
N THR A 351 -5.43 -2.86 14.19
CA THR A 351 -6.35 -2.13 13.30
C THR A 351 -7.77 -2.19 13.84
N PRO A 352 -8.63 -1.18 13.60
CA PRO A 352 -10.04 -1.24 13.98
C PRO A 352 -10.85 -2.14 13.06
N PHE A 353 -10.32 -2.47 11.88
CA PHE A 353 -11.00 -3.24 10.86
C PHE A 353 -11.00 -4.74 11.17
N ARG A 354 -11.85 -5.50 10.45
CA ARG A 354 -11.91 -6.95 10.61
C ARG A 354 -10.61 -7.60 10.19
N SER A 355 -10.11 -8.52 11.02
CA SER A 355 -8.95 -9.38 10.78
C SER A 355 -7.65 -8.60 10.55
N GLU A 356 -6.69 -9.20 9.89
CA GLU A 356 -5.30 -8.77 9.81
C GLU A 356 -4.66 -9.16 8.48
N LYS A 357 -3.37 -8.87 8.32
CA LYS A 357 -2.52 -9.24 7.18
C LYS A 357 -2.84 -10.64 6.65
N ASP A 358 -2.78 -10.80 5.33
CA ASP A 358 -2.99 -12.05 4.58
C ASP A 358 -4.43 -12.62 4.61
N THR A 359 -5.42 -11.77 4.88
CA THR A 359 -6.84 -12.13 4.79
C THR A 359 -7.55 -11.36 3.67
N ASN A 360 -8.85 -11.66 3.44
CA ASN A 360 -9.69 -10.90 2.49
C ASN A 360 -10.43 -9.72 3.15
N TRP A 361 -10.21 -9.46 4.43
CA TRP A 361 -10.93 -8.47 5.21
C TRP A 361 -10.28 -7.08 5.13
N GLU A 362 -11.04 -6.06 5.51
CA GLU A 362 -10.55 -4.68 5.50
C GLU A 362 -9.27 -4.51 6.32
N GLY A 363 -9.07 -5.31 7.38
CA GLY A 363 -7.87 -5.26 8.20
C GLY A 363 -6.56 -5.59 7.48
N ALA A 364 -6.62 -6.39 6.41
CA ALA A 364 -5.44 -6.70 5.61
C ALA A 364 -5.09 -5.58 4.62
N PHE A 365 -6.09 -4.93 4.02
CA PHE A 365 -5.92 -4.05 2.86
C PHE A 365 -6.04 -2.58 3.19
N ARG A 366 -6.88 -2.22 4.16
CA ARG A 366 -7.19 -0.83 4.50
C ARG A 366 -6.22 -0.30 5.55
N VAL A 367 -5.29 0.51 5.09
CA VAL A 367 -4.09 0.91 5.85
C VAL A 367 -4.00 2.42 6.02
N PRO A 368 -3.12 2.93 6.93
CA PRO A 368 -2.88 4.36 7.03
C PRO A 368 -2.21 4.89 5.77
N CYS A 369 -2.64 6.08 5.33
CA CYS A 369 -1.99 6.83 4.27
C CYS A 369 -2.21 8.32 4.45
N MET A 370 -1.14 9.10 4.26
CA MET A 370 -1.14 10.55 4.34
C MET A 370 -0.21 11.13 3.28
N ILE A 371 -0.60 12.25 2.70
CA ILE A 371 0.25 12.97 1.74
C ILE A 371 0.30 14.45 2.09
N ARG A 372 1.50 15.02 2.02
CA ARG A 372 1.74 16.44 2.19
C ARG A 372 2.45 16.99 0.95
N TRP A 373 1.92 18.07 0.41
CA TRP A 373 2.56 18.87 -0.64
C TRP A 373 2.12 20.32 -0.49
N PRO A 374 2.90 21.15 0.25
CA PRO A 374 2.51 22.53 0.55
C PRO A 374 2.27 23.35 -0.72
N GLY A 375 1.22 24.19 -0.69
CA GLY A 375 0.80 25.00 -1.84
C GLY A 375 0.01 24.23 -2.92
N HIS A 376 -0.02 22.91 -2.90
CA HIS A 376 -0.73 22.06 -3.86
C HIS A 376 -1.87 21.24 -3.22
N ILE A 377 -1.66 20.71 -2.04
CA ILE A 377 -2.65 19.95 -1.28
C ILE A 377 -3.10 20.77 -0.07
N LYS A 378 -4.40 20.89 0.10
CA LYS A 378 -4.98 21.63 1.22
C LYS A 378 -4.66 20.95 2.56
N PRO A 379 -4.00 21.65 3.51
CA PRO A 379 -3.65 21.07 4.79
C PRO A 379 -4.87 20.74 5.64
N GLY A 380 -4.74 19.72 6.51
CA GLY A 380 -5.77 19.29 7.45
C GLY A 380 -7.00 18.68 6.78
N THR A 381 -6.87 18.21 5.54
CA THR A 381 -7.97 17.56 4.80
C THR A 381 -8.04 16.07 5.14
N VAL A 382 -9.26 15.56 5.30
CA VAL A 382 -9.52 14.11 5.42
C VAL A 382 -10.44 13.70 4.28
N THR A 383 -10.11 12.61 3.60
CA THR A 383 -10.95 12.04 2.55
C THR A 383 -11.29 10.58 2.84
N ASN A 384 -12.50 10.20 2.42
CA ASN A 384 -12.97 8.82 2.43
C ASN A 384 -13.34 8.32 1.02
N ASP A 385 -12.84 8.97 -0.01
CA ASP A 385 -12.85 8.44 -1.37
C ASP A 385 -11.84 7.28 -1.48
N ILE A 386 -12.14 6.29 -2.32
CA ILE A 386 -11.29 5.12 -2.50
C ILE A 386 -9.99 5.54 -3.19
N PHE A 387 -8.86 5.10 -2.66
CA PHE A 387 -7.54 5.27 -3.24
C PHE A 387 -6.74 3.97 -3.06
N GLY A 388 -6.02 3.54 -4.08
CA GLY A 388 -5.21 2.32 -4.03
C GLY A 388 -3.72 2.62 -4.18
N SER A 389 -2.85 1.75 -3.67
CA SER A 389 -1.40 1.89 -3.81
C SER A 389 -0.95 1.97 -5.28
N HIS A 390 -1.64 1.29 -6.19
CA HIS A 390 -1.41 1.38 -7.64
C HIS A 390 -1.55 2.81 -8.20
N ASP A 391 -2.40 3.66 -7.59
CA ASP A 391 -2.68 5.01 -8.07
C ASP A 391 -1.47 5.94 -7.95
N TRP A 392 -0.51 5.60 -7.08
CA TRP A 392 0.67 6.44 -6.91
C TRP A 392 1.56 6.47 -8.15
N PHE A 393 1.66 5.39 -8.90
CA PHE A 393 2.48 5.38 -10.11
C PHE A 393 2.08 6.49 -11.09
N PRO A 394 0.86 6.49 -11.68
CA PRO A 394 0.48 7.55 -12.61
C PRO A 394 0.34 8.92 -11.94
N THR A 395 0.02 8.98 -10.65
CA THR A 395 -0.14 10.24 -9.91
C THR A 395 1.20 10.95 -9.67
N LEU A 396 2.25 10.23 -9.26
CA LEU A 396 3.59 10.79 -9.05
C LEU A 396 4.22 11.19 -10.38
N LEU A 397 4.00 10.41 -11.44
CA LEU A 397 4.45 10.78 -12.80
C LEU A 397 3.75 12.06 -13.28
N ALA A 398 2.44 12.19 -13.04
CA ALA A 398 1.70 13.41 -13.37
C ALA A 398 2.21 14.62 -12.57
N ALA A 399 2.51 14.47 -11.28
CA ALA A 399 3.14 15.51 -10.47
C ALA A 399 4.52 15.90 -10.98
N ALA A 400 5.27 14.96 -11.56
CA ALA A 400 6.55 15.19 -12.23
C ALA A 400 6.43 15.78 -13.65
N GLY A 401 5.19 15.98 -14.15
CA GLY A 401 4.89 16.57 -15.45
C GLY A 401 4.53 15.59 -16.56
N ASP A 402 4.40 14.29 -16.25
CA ASP A 402 4.02 13.26 -17.22
C ASP A 402 2.59 12.75 -16.96
N THR A 403 1.61 13.33 -17.62
CA THR A 403 0.20 12.99 -17.49
C THR A 403 -0.28 11.88 -18.42
N ASP A 404 0.58 11.40 -19.35
CA ASP A 404 0.21 10.42 -20.40
C ASP A 404 0.90 9.06 -20.23
N VAL A 405 1.54 8.82 -19.10
CA VAL A 405 2.32 7.59 -18.84
C VAL A 405 1.50 6.31 -19.07
N THR A 406 0.23 6.30 -18.66
CA THR A 406 -0.65 5.13 -18.83
C THR A 406 -0.82 4.74 -20.30
N ASN A 407 -1.13 5.69 -21.17
CA ASN A 407 -1.31 5.41 -22.59
C ASN A 407 0.01 4.99 -23.25
N ARG A 408 1.12 5.64 -22.88
CA ARG A 408 2.44 5.26 -23.42
C ARG A 408 2.83 3.85 -23.05
N LEU A 409 2.56 3.42 -21.81
CA LEU A 409 2.85 2.05 -21.38
C LEU A 409 1.95 1.02 -22.05
N LEU A 410 0.70 1.33 -22.30
CA LEU A 410 -0.19 0.44 -23.07
C LEU A 410 0.30 0.23 -24.51
N GLN A 411 0.85 1.26 -25.14
CA GLN A 411 1.36 1.23 -26.52
C GLN A 411 2.79 0.69 -26.63
N GLY A 412 3.55 0.70 -25.56
CA GLY A 412 4.97 0.36 -25.50
C GLY A 412 5.85 1.61 -25.42
N TRP A 413 6.38 1.86 -24.22
CA TRP A 413 7.28 2.99 -23.96
C TRP A 413 8.73 2.55 -23.90
N LYS A 414 9.58 3.09 -24.79
CA LYS A 414 11.01 2.83 -24.79
C LYS A 414 11.74 3.74 -23.81
N ILE A 415 12.44 3.16 -22.85
CA ILE A 415 13.33 3.84 -21.90
C ILE A 415 14.69 3.16 -21.96
N GLY A 416 15.73 3.88 -22.39
CA GLY A 416 17.05 3.30 -22.62
C GLY A 416 16.99 2.15 -23.63
N ASP A 417 17.49 0.99 -23.24
CA ASP A 417 17.54 -0.20 -24.09
C ASP A 417 16.27 -1.08 -24.00
N ARG A 418 15.34 -0.78 -23.07
CA ARG A 418 14.12 -1.56 -22.84
C ARG A 418 12.87 -0.89 -23.40
N THR A 419 11.92 -1.72 -23.82
CA THR A 419 10.57 -1.27 -24.17
C THR A 419 9.59 -1.89 -23.17
N TYR A 420 8.89 -1.05 -22.43
CA TYR A 420 7.90 -1.46 -21.43
C TYR A 420 6.51 -1.40 -22.06
N ARG A 421 5.82 -2.54 -22.09
CA ARG A 421 4.42 -2.64 -22.47
C ARG A 421 3.66 -3.31 -21.35
N VAL A 422 3.02 -2.49 -20.52
CA VAL A 422 2.29 -2.92 -19.33
C VAL A 422 0.95 -2.22 -19.20
N HIS A 423 0.03 -2.85 -18.48
CA HIS A 423 -1.24 -2.27 -18.09
C HIS A 423 -1.12 -1.76 -16.64
N LEU A 424 -1.17 -0.43 -16.44
CA LEU A 424 -1.31 0.13 -15.10
C LEU A 424 -2.75 -0.07 -14.62
N ASP A 425 -2.89 -0.53 -13.38
CA ASP A 425 -4.19 -0.66 -12.69
C ASP A 425 -4.49 0.57 -11.82
N GLY A 426 -3.54 1.50 -11.76
CA GLY A 426 -3.64 2.78 -11.09
C GLY A 426 -4.28 3.88 -11.96
N TYR A 427 -4.91 4.83 -11.28
CA TYR A 427 -5.49 6.05 -11.87
C TYR A 427 -4.66 7.27 -11.48
N ASN A 428 -4.53 8.24 -12.40
CA ASN A 428 -3.96 9.53 -12.05
C ASN A 428 -4.94 10.30 -11.14
N GLN A 429 -4.55 10.46 -9.90
CA GLN A 429 -5.34 11.13 -8.84
C GLN A 429 -4.87 12.56 -8.58
N LEU A 430 -3.90 13.08 -9.33
CA LEU A 430 -3.39 14.43 -9.11
C LEU A 430 -4.48 15.50 -9.13
N PRO A 431 -5.45 15.49 -10.08
CA PRO A 431 -6.55 16.45 -10.09
C PRO A 431 -7.41 16.40 -8.81
N PHE A 432 -7.64 15.21 -8.27
CA PHE A 432 -8.36 15.03 -7.00
C PHE A 432 -7.55 15.56 -5.81
N LEU A 433 -6.27 15.21 -5.71
CA LEU A 433 -5.40 15.64 -4.62
C LEU A 433 -5.21 17.15 -4.56
N THR A 434 -5.19 17.81 -5.72
CA THR A 434 -5.02 19.27 -5.83
C THR A 434 -6.33 20.05 -5.85
N GLY A 435 -7.49 19.38 -5.64
CA GLY A 435 -8.80 20.02 -5.58
C GLY A 435 -9.35 20.50 -6.94
N GLN A 436 -8.79 20.03 -8.05
CA GLN A 436 -9.33 20.25 -9.39
C GLN A 436 -10.51 19.33 -9.71
N GLN A 437 -10.64 18.23 -8.98
CA GLN A 437 -11.76 17.30 -9.00
C GLN A 437 -12.22 17.01 -7.57
N ASP A 438 -13.55 16.93 -7.39
CA ASP A 438 -14.16 16.69 -6.07
C ASP A 438 -14.09 15.22 -5.63
N LYS A 439 -13.87 14.29 -6.56
CA LYS A 439 -13.92 12.84 -6.34
C LYS A 439 -12.70 12.14 -6.89
N SER A 440 -12.29 11.08 -6.18
CA SER A 440 -11.29 10.14 -6.68
C SER A 440 -11.72 9.54 -8.02
N ALA A 441 -10.75 9.35 -8.92
CA ALA A 441 -10.96 8.63 -10.17
C ALA A 441 -11.24 7.13 -9.94
N ARG A 442 -10.84 6.60 -8.78
CA ARG A 442 -11.06 5.20 -8.42
C ARG A 442 -12.44 4.98 -7.81
N ARG A 443 -13.22 4.09 -8.43
CA ARG A 443 -14.55 3.69 -7.95
C ARG A 443 -14.61 2.26 -7.42
N ALA A 444 -13.58 1.44 -7.71
CA ALA A 444 -13.53 0.05 -7.31
C ALA A 444 -12.12 -0.38 -6.89
N PHE A 445 -12.07 -1.39 -6.02
CA PHE A 445 -10.86 -2.10 -5.64
C PHE A 445 -11.13 -3.61 -5.69
N ILE A 446 -10.19 -4.36 -6.28
CA ILE A 446 -10.27 -5.83 -6.41
C ILE A 446 -9.28 -6.43 -5.43
N TYR A 447 -9.75 -7.33 -4.57
CA TYR A 447 -8.94 -7.99 -3.56
C TYR A 447 -8.46 -9.34 -4.11
N PHE A 448 -7.15 -9.50 -4.14
CA PHE A 448 -6.52 -10.79 -4.44
C PHE A 448 -5.88 -11.34 -3.18
N ASN A 449 -6.00 -12.65 -2.93
CA ASN A 449 -5.23 -13.31 -1.89
C ASN A 449 -3.78 -13.56 -2.36
N ASP A 450 -2.97 -14.13 -1.48
CA ASP A 450 -1.57 -14.42 -1.75
C ASP A 450 -1.36 -15.51 -2.81
N ASP A 451 -2.36 -16.38 -3.04
CA ASP A 451 -2.39 -17.35 -4.14
C ASP A 451 -2.91 -16.79 -5.48
N SER A 452 -3.04 -15.46 -5.58
CA SER A 452 -3.56 -14.75 -6.78
C SER A 452 -5.03 -15.05 -7.12
N GLN A 453 -5.84 -15.51 -6.16
CA GLN A 453 -7.27 -15.70 -6.35
C GLN A 453 -8.02 -14.39 -6.09
N LEU A 454 -9.03 -14.08 -6.90
CA LEU A 454 -9.93 -12.97 -6.66
C LEU A 454 -10.89 -13.33 -5.51
N VAL A 455 -10.69 -12.70 -4.35
CA VAL A 455 -11.44 -13.05 -3.13
C VAL A 455 -12.56 -12.08 -2.77
N ALA A 456 -12.43 -10.80 -3.16
CA ALA A 456 -13.48 -9.81 -2.92
C ALA A 456 -13.41 -8.67 -3.96
N ILE A 457 -14.50 -7.91 -4.07
CA ILE A 457 -14.58 -6.68 -4.85
C ILE A 457 -15.27 -5.61 -4.02
N ARG A 458 -14.62 -4.44 -3.88
CA ARG A 458 -15.26 -3.21 -3.41
C ARG A 458 -15.62 -2.32 -4.60
N PHE A 459 -16.80 -1.74 -4.59
CA PHE A 459 -17.20 -0.65 -5.49
C PHE A 459 -18.08 0.34 -4.73
N ASP A 460 -17.76 1.60 -4.84
CA ASP A 460 -18.37 2.67 -4.03
C ASP A 460 -18.38 2.31 -2.52
N ASN A 461 -19.55 2.15 -1.93
CA ASN A 461 -19.73 1.77 -0.53
C ASN A 461 -19.90 0.26 -0.31
N TRP A 462 -19.93 -0.52 -1.37
CA TRP A 462 -20.24 -1.95 -1.31
C TRP A 462 -19.00 -2.80 -1.39
N LYS A 463 -18.92 -3.83 -0.58
CA LYS A 463 -17.95 -4.92 -0.70
C LYS A 463 -18.66 -6.25 -0.78
N LEU A 464 -18.30 -7.04 -1.79
CA LEU A 464 -18.75 -8.42 -1.96
C LEU A 464 -17.56 -9.35 -1.78
N VAL A 465 -17.72 -10.36 -0.90
CA VAL A 465 -16.69 -11.36 -0.60
C VAL A 465 -17.10 -12.68 -1.23
N PHE A 466 -16.27 -13.21 -2.12
CA PHE A 466 -16.49 -14.45 -2.89
C PHE A 466 -15.77 -15.64 -2.27
N ASP A 467 -14.54 -15.40 -1.76
CA ASP A 467 -13.74 -16.36 -1.02
C ASP A 467 -13.37 -15.77 0.34
N GLU A 468 -13.48 -16.57 1.39
CA GLU A 468 -13.36 -16.13 2.76
C GLU A 468 -12.22 -16.85 3.49
N GLN A 469 -11.29 -16.10 4.08
CA GLN A 469 -10.45 -16.62 5.14
C GLN A 469 -11.28 -16.70 6.42
N LYS A 470 -11.54 -17.93 6.87
CA LYS A 470 -12.40 -18.19 8.04
C LYS A 470 -11.68 -18.13 9.35
N THR A 471 -10.36 -18.25 9.33
CA THR A 471 -9.52 -18.18 10.52
C THR A 471 -9.61 -16.78 11.13
N ALA A 472 -9.89 -16.73 12.42
CA ALA A 472 -10.09 -15.46 13.12
C ALA A 472 -8.77 -14.72 13.41
N GLY A 473 -7.65 -15.43 13.38
CA GLY A 473 -6.31 -14.93 13.71
C GLY A 473 -5.33 -16.08 13.85
N THR A 474 -4.18 -15.84 14.47
CA THR A 474 -3.03 -16.73 14.59
C THR A 474 -2.32 -16.99 13.26
N LEU A 475 -1.21 -17.74 13.28
CA LEU A 475 -0.52 -18.14 12.06
C LEU A 475 -1.34 -19.11 11.17
N ASP A 476 -2.46 -19.63 11.67
CA ASP A 476 -3.40 -20.42 10.86
C ASP A 476 -3.99 -19.63 9.69
N ILE A 477 -3.93 -18.28 9.73
CA ILE A 477 -4.28 -17.43 8.58
C ILE A 477 -3.43 -17.81 7.34
N TRP A 478 -2.17 -18.16 7.54
CA TRP A 478 -1.23 -18.58 6.50
C TRP A 478 -1.32 -20.07 6.17
N GLY A 479 -1.89 -20.87 7.09
CA GLY A 479 -1.98 -22.33 6.98
C GLY A 479 -3.31 -22.84 6.40
N GLU A 480 -4.40 -22.13 6.69
CA GLU A 480 -5.74 -22.57 6.31
C GLU A 480 -6.15 -21.98 4.96
N PRO A 481 -6.74 -22.79 4.06
CA PRO A 481 -7.15 -22.34 2.74
C PRO A 481 -8.32 -21.35 2.80
N PHE A 482 -8.41 -20.48 1.81
CA PHE A 482 -9.60 -19.68 1.56
C PHE A 482 -10.77 -20.60 1.17
N THR A 483 -11.96 -20.27 1.64
CA THR A 483 -13.19 -21.03 1.38
C THR A 483 -14.10 -20.29 0.42
N ALA A 484 -14.35 -20.87 -0.75
CA ALA A 484 -15.28 -20.34 -1.73
C ALA A 484 -16.72 -20.26 -1.19
N ARG A 485 -17.38 -19.13 -1.41
CA ARG A 485 -18.76 -18.86 -1.00
C ARG A 485 -19.72 -19.17 -2.14
N ARG A 486 -20.76 -19.99 -1.89
CA ARG A 486 -21.84 -20.23 -2.87
C ARG A 486 -22.73 -19.00 -3.07
N LEU A 487 -22.87 -18.18 -2.02
CA LEU A 487 -23.46 -16.85 -2.04
C LEU A 487 -22.43 -15.90 -1.44
N PRO A 488 -22.03 -14.82 -2.14
CA PRO A 488 -21.10 -13.85 -1.60
C PRO A 488 -21.61 -13.23 -0.30
N LEU A 489 -20.71 -12.81 0.57
CA LEU A 489 -21.04 -11.90 1.67
C LEU A 489 -21.13 -10.48 1.15
N PHE A 490 -22.06 -9.71 1.68
CA PHE A 490 -22.30 -8.31 1.28
C PHE A 490 -22.05 -7.39 2.47
N PHE A 491 -21.31 -6.34 2.24
CA PHE A 491 -21.09 -5.29 3.23
C PHE A 491 -21.34 -3.92 2.60
N ASN A 492 -21.97 -3.02 3.36
CA ASN A 492 -21.93 -1.59 3.07
C ASN A 492 -20.94 -0.97 4.03
N LEU A 493 -19.74 -0.64 3.56
CA LEU A 493 -18.63 -0.17 4.40
C LEU A 493 -18.85 1.22 5.02
N ARG A 494 -19.98 1.91 4.73
CA ARG A 494 -20.40 3.11 5.45
C ARG A 494 -21.35 2.79 6.61
N MET A 495 -22.12 1.71 6.51
CA MET A 495 -23.03 1.26 7.56
C MET A 495 -22.35 0.27 8.50
N ASP A 496 -21.40 -0.51 7.97
CA ASP A 496 -20.62 -1.53 8.67
C ASP A 496 -19.15 -1.50 8.23
N PRO A 497 -18.38 -0.49 8.65
CA PRO A 497 -16.98 -0.34 8.26
C PRO A 497 -16.06 -1.44 8.79
N TYR A 498 -16.54 -2.21 9.75
CA TYR A 498 -15.78 -3.29 10.42
C TYR A 498 -16.22 -4.69 9.99
N GLU A 499 -17.10 -4.80 8.99
CA GLU A 499 -17.57 -6.09 8.41
C GLU A 499 -18.13 -7.05 9.47
N ARG A 500 -18.89 -6.53 10.43
CA ARG A 500 -19.43 -7.29 11.57
C ARG A 500 -20.90 -7.71 11.40
N ALA A 501 -21.64 -7.08 10.50
CA ALA A 501 -23.08 -7.30 10.37
C ALA A 501 -23.45 -8.77 10.12
N GLN A 502 -22.62 -9.52 9.39
CA GLN A 502 -22.78 -10.94 9.16
C GLN A 502 -22.84 -11.74 10.48
N ILE A 503 -22.10 -11.31 11.51
CA ILE A 503 -21.97 -12.03 12.78
C ILE A 503 -22.95 -11.49 13.83
N THR A 504 -23.27 -10.19 13.76
CA THR A 504 -23.97 -9.49 14.85
C THR A 504 -25.43 -9.15 14.53
N SER A 505 -25.88 -9.27 13.27
CA SER A 505 -27.23 -8.86 12.87
C SER A 505 -28.16 -10.03 12.61
N ASN A 506 -29.33 -10.04 13.23
CA ASN A 506 -30.40 -10.98 12.96
C ASN A 506 -30.98 -10.80 11.55
N GLU A 507 -30.92 -9.60 10.98
CA GLU A 507 -31.53 -9.23 9.70
C GLU A 507 -30.56 -9.33 8.51
N TYR A 508 -29.29 -9.69 8.73
CA TYR A 508 -28.25 -9.66 7.72
C TYR A 508 -28.62 -10.42 6.44
N TYR A 509 -29.14 -11.65 6.55
CA TYR A 509 -29.45 -12.46 5.36
C TYR A 509 -30.68 -11.95 4.60
N ALA A 510 -31.72 -11.47 5.29
CA ALA A 510 -32.85 -10.83 4.65
C ALA A 510 -32.41 -9.54 3.93
N TRP A 511 -31.56 -8.73 4.57
CA TRP A 511 -30.97 -7.53 3.99
C TRP A 511 -30.14 -7.85 2.74
N THR A 512 -29.35 -8.93 2.76
CA THR A 512 -28.54 -9.41 1.63
C THR A 512 -29.41 -9.84 0.45
N LEU A 513 -30.47 -10.67 0.70
CA LEU A 513 -31.36 -11.14 -0.35
C LEU A 513 -32.04 -9.98 -1.11
N HIS A 514 -32.40 -8.91 -0.43
CA HIS A 514 -32.97 -7.71 -1.06
C HIS A 514 -31.96 -6.93 -1.92
N ARG A 515 -30.67 -7.33 -1.93
CA ARG A 515 -29.57 -6.66 -2.64
C ARG A 515 -28.80 -7.56 -3.59
N ALA A 516 -29.37 -8.73 -3.92
CA ALA A 516 -28.75 -9.71 -4.82
C ALA A 516 -28.30 -9.09 -6.17
N PHE A 517 -28.95 -8.00 -6.61
CA PHE A 517 -28.57 -7.28 -7.83
C PHE A 517 -27.13 -6.72 -7.79
N LEU A 518 -26.52 -6.52 -6.61
CA LEU A 518 -25.14 -6.07 -6.48
C LEU A 518 -24.12 -7.06 -7.07
N ILE A 519 -24.48 -8.35 -7.15
CA ILE A 519 -23.65 -9.39 -7.76
C ILE A 519 -23.30 -9.04 -9.21
N TYR A 520 -24.28 -8.53 -9.98
CA TYR A 520 -24.04 -8.18 -11.39
C TYR A 520 -23.02 -7.05 -11.55
N GLY A 521 -23.05 -6.05 -10.63
CA GLY A 521 -22.06 -4.99 -10.62
C GLY A 521 -20.64 -5.51 -10.36
N ALA A 522 -20.49 -6.37 -9.34
CA ALA A 522 -19.20 -6.98 -9.02
C ALA A 522 -18.69 -7.89 -10.16
N GLN A 523 -19.57 -8.72 -10.74
CA GLN A 523 -19.23 -9.57 -11.89
C GLN A 523 -18.79 -8.74 -13.11
N GLY A 524 -19.44 -7.60 -13.37
CA GLY A 524 -19.05 -6.69 -14.44
C GLY A 524 -17.63 -6.12 -14.24
N ILE A 525 -17.28 -5.73 -13.00
CA ILE A 525 -15.93 -5.25 -12.66
C ILE A 525 -14.90 -6.36 -12.84
N ALA A 526 -15.17 -7.57 -12.33
CA ALA A 526 -14.29 -8.72 -12.49
C ALA A 526 -14.07 -9.05 -13.97
N ALA A 527 -15.14 -9.11 -14.77
CA ALA A 527 -15.08 -9.42 -16.21
C ALA A 527 -14.24 -8.37 -16.96
N ALA A 528 -14.42 -7.07 -16.66
CA ALA A 528 -13.65 -6.00 -17.27
C ALA A 528 -12.15 -6.12 -16.94
N PHE A 529 -11.80 -6.44 -15.70
CA PHE A 529 -10.42 -6.66 -15.29
C PHE A 529 -9.83 -7.89 -15.99
N VAL A 530 -10.50 -9.03 -15.94
CA VAL A 530 -10.03 -10.30 -16.55
C VAL A 530 -9.83 -10.14 -18.06
N ALA A 531 -10.70 -9.37 -18.75
CA ALA A 531 -10.53 -9.10 -20.17
C ALA A 531 -9.17 -8.45 -20.51
N THR A 532 -8.60 -7.64 -19.62
CA THR A 532 -7.28 -7.02 -19.82
C THR A 532 -6.13 -8.02 -19.72
N LEU A 533 -6.33 -9.16 -19.03
CA LEU A 533 -5.28 -10.19 -18.89
C LEU A 533 -5.01 -10.94 -20.20
N LYS A 534 -5.92 -10.85 -21.18
CA LYS A 534 -5.69 -11.41 -22.52
C LYS A 534 -4.48 -10.76 -23.20
N ASP A 535 -4.36 -9.45 -23.09
CA ASP A 535 -3.29 -8.67 -23.73
C ASP A 535 -2.10 -8.41 -22.80
N PHE A 536 -2.32 -8.54 -21.49
CA PHE A 536 -1.34 -8.31 -20.43
C PHE A 536 -1.42 -9.43 -19.38
N PRO A 537 -0.98 -10.65 -19.75
CA PRO A 537 -1.06 -11.83 -18.86
C PRO A 537 -0.11 -11.70 -17.67
N PRO A 538 -0.31 -12.51 -16.61
CA PRO A 538 0.65 -12.61 -15.48
C PRO A 538 2.06 -12.94 -15.96
N ARG A 539 3.07 -12.28 -15.37
CA ARG A 539 4.49 -12.49 -15.70
C ARG A 539 5.02 -13.83 -15.21
N GLN A 540 4.60 -14.22 -14.02
CA GLN A 540 5.04 -15.42 -13.34
C GLN A 540 3.94 -15.95 -12.41
N LYS A 541 4.07 -17.20 -11.98
CA LYS A 541 3.27 -17.76 -10.90
C LYS A 541 3.75 -17.21 -9.56
N PRO A 542 2.86 -17.02 -8.55
CA PRO A 542 3.29 -16.62 -7.21
C PRO A 542 4.20 -17.67 -6.57
N GLN A 543 4.94 -17.25 -5.55
CA GLN A 543 5.70 -18.15 -4.68
C GLN A 543 4.75 -19.16 -4.02
N SER A 544 5.22 -20.40 -3.81
CA SER A 544 4.51 -21.42 -3.05
C SER A 544 5.34 -21.86 -1.84
N PHE A 545 4.68 -22.08 -0.71
CA PHE A 545 5.29 -22.62 0.51
C PHE A 545 5.15 -24.14 0.64
N ASN A 546 4.48 -24.78 -0.32
CA ASN A 546 4.26 -26.22 -0.35
C ASN A 546 4.98 -26.90 -1.52
N LEU A 547 4.56 -28.08 -1.91
CA LEU A 547 5.19 -28.90 -2.96
C LEU A 547 4.70 -28.59 -4.37
N ASP A 548 3.80 -27.65 -4.59
CA ASP A 548 3.14 -27.40 -5.89
C ASP A 548 4.15 -27.19 -7.02
N GLN A 549 5.17 -26.36 -6.78
CA GLN A 549 6.21 -26.09 -7.79
C GLN A 549 7.05 -27.33 -8.13
N ILE A 550 7.26 -28.22 -7.14
CA ILE A 550 7.97 -29.48 -7.36
C ILE A 550 7.09 -30.43 -8.16
N MET A 551 5.81 -30.52 -7.82
CA MET A 551 4.84 -31.37 -8.50
C MET A 551 4.60 -30.90 -9.94
N ASP A 552 4.55 -29.59 -10.20
CA ASP A 552 4.48 -29.03 -11.55
C ASP A 552 5.66 -29.47 -12.42
N ARG A 553 6.90 -29.45 -11.89
CA ARG A 553 8.09 -29.91 -12.60
C ARG A 553 8.05 -31.42 -12.90
N LEU A 554 7.52 -32.22 -11.97
CA LEU A 554 7.34 -33.65 -12.18
C LEU A 554 6.30 -33.95 -13.27
N SER A 555 5.24 -33.15 -13.32
CA SER A 555 4.15 -33.29 -14.30
C SER A 555 4.54 -32.77 -15.70
N HIS A 556 5.50 -31.82 -15.80
CA HIS A 556 5.93 -31.17 -17.04
C HIS A 556 7.46 -31.11 -17.15
N PRO A 557 8.16 -32.23 -17.23
CA PRO A 557 9.62 -32.28 -17.17
C PRO A 557 10.34 -31.57 -18.33
N ALA A 558 9.67 -31.24 -19.42
CA ALA A 558 10.25 -30.59 -20.60
C ALA A 558 10.24 -29.05 -20.57
N GLN A 559 9.74 -28.42 -19.49
CA GLN A 559 9.68 -26.96 -19.33
C GLN A 559 10.67 -26.41 -18.29
N SER A 560 11.65 -27.21 -17.87
CA SER A 560 12.58 -26.91 -16.77
C SER A 560 13.99 -26.57 -17.25
N ASP A 561 14.14 -25.63 -18.20
CA ASP A 561 15.46 -25.04 -18.53
C ASP A 561 15.32 -23.51 -18.67
#